data_a3d294efcf757de7a33add5baef394f8
#
_entry.id   a3d294efcf757de7a33add5baef394f8
#
_cell.length_a   1.000
_cell.length_b   1.000
_cell.length_c   1.000
_cell.angle_alpha   90.00
_cell.angle_beta   90.00
_cell.angle_gamma   90.00
#
_symmetry.space_group_name_H-M   'P 1'
#
loop_
_entity.id
_entity.type
_entity.pdbx_description
1 polymer ?
#
loop_
_entity_poly.entity_id
_entity_poly.type
_entity_poly.pdbx_seq_one_letter_code
_entity_poly.pdbx_strand_id
1 'polypeptide(L)'
;MSQVGEASYALDWLNRIDALRRADPRYSCHAATVHTEANRYTNVAPYDGAVLPGPYINASLIPPLPDAERGFPCIASQAPLPSTYPTFFEHICTQKSRVILNLTPLEERGITKSDRYWPWDTASPLLIGPWSVALLSIESASEAFPGTKAAALGKLCVRRLQLSRPGMSHPVTQLHFVGWPDHGDLDVQSFCGLLEAVHAVQGESATPAWIHCSAGIGRSGTVIGALLAQMQPSLFFAQGTALEQATYLTAYMRKFRPGSVQTPTQLVSMAATLAALCSGV
;
A
#
# COMPACT_ATOMS: atom_id res chain seq x y z
N MET A 1 -22.82 -19.56 8.02
CA MET A 1 -21.35 -19.46 8.29
C MET A 1 -21.08 -18.13 8.96
N SER A 2 -20.03 -18.01 9.78
CA SER A 2 -19.58 -16.69 10.24
C SER A 2 -18.93 -15.93 9.08
N GLN A 3 -18.92 -14.58 9.11
CA GLN A 3 -18.27 -13.77 8.09
C GLN A 3 -16.80 -14.16 7.87
N VAL A 4 -16.07 -14.53 8.94
CA VAL A 4 -14.68 -15.02 8.85
C VAL A 4 -14.61 -16.37 8.11
N GLY A 5 -15.61 -17.25 8.30
CA GLY A 5 -15.69 -18.53 7.58
C GLY A 5 -15.93 -18.34 6.08
N GLU A 6 -16.81 -17.42 5.70
CA GLU A 6 -17.06 -17.06 4.30
C GLU A 6 -15.84 -16.41 3.65
N ALA A 7 -15.17 -15.50 4.38
CA ALA A 7 -13.92 -14.86 3.93
C ALA A 7 -12.79 -15.88 3.75
N SER A 8 -12.70 -16.89 4.63
CA SER A 8 -11.71 -17.98 4.49
C SER A 8 -11.95 -18.76 3.20
N TYR A 9 -13.19 -19.13 2.92
CA TYR A 9 -13.55 -19.83 1.68
C TYR A 9 -13.22 -18.99 0.41
N ALA A 10 -13.54 -17.69 0.46
CA ALA A 10 -13.22 -16.77 -0.64
C ALA A 10 -11.69 -16.67 -0.89
N LEU A 11 -10.89 -16.57 0.18
CA LEU A 11 -9.43 -16.52 0.05
C LEU A 11 -8.83 -17.84 -0.44
N ASP A 12 -9.35 -18.99 -0.01
CA ASP A 12 -8.91 -20.29 -0.50
C ASP A 12 -9.17 -20.42 -2.02
N TRP A 13 -10.31 -19.94 -2.49
CA TRP A 13 -10.61 -19.89 -3.91
C TRP A 13 -9.65 -18.96 -4.66
N LEU A 14 -9.37 -17.76 -4.14
CA LEU A 14 -8.42 -16.82 -4.70
C LEU A 14 -6.99 -17.38 -4.72
N ASN A 15 -6.58 -18.11 -3.69
CA ASN A 15 -5.27 -18.77 -3.64
C ASN A 15 -5.13 -19.85 -4.72
N ARG A 16 -6.21 -20.60 -5.01
CA ARG A 16 -6.24 -21.55 -6.13
C ARG A 16 -6.09 -20.84 -7.48
N ILE A 17 -6.74 -19.69 -7.66
CA ILE A 17 -6.58 -18.87 -8.88
C ILE A 17 -5.13 -18.38 -9.02
N ASP A 18 -4.50 -17.91 -7.95
CA ASP A 18 -3.09 -17.48 -7.98
C ASP A 18 -2.15 -18.68 -8.32
N ALA A 19 -2.46 -19.87 -7.82
CA ALA A 19 -1.71 -21.07 -8.19
C ALA A 19 -1.84 -21.42 -9.69
N LEU A 20 -3.04 -21.29 -10.27
CA LEU A 20 -3.25 -21.48 -11.70
C LEU A 20 -2.52 -20.42 -12.54
N ARG A 21 -2.54 -19.14 -12.10
CA ARG A 21 -1.81 -18.07 -12.77
C ARG A 21 -0.31 -18.32 -12.82
N ARG A 22 0.29 -18.87 -11.76
CA ARG A 22 1.73 -19.21 -11.73
C ARG A 22 2.14 -20.24 -12.79
N ALA A 23 1.20 -21.04 -13.25
CA ALA A 23 1.43 -21.99 -14.36
C ALA A 23 1.27 -21.34 -15.75
N ASP A 24 0.78 -20.11 -15.84
CA ASP A 24 0.56 -19.38 -17.08
C ASP A 24 1.76 -18.45 -17.35
N PRO A 25 2.46 -18.56 -18.49
CA PRO A 25 3.62 -17.71 -18.82
C PRO A 25 3.33 -16.20 -18.79
N ARG A 26 2.07 -15.78 -18.95
CA ARG A 26 1.66 -14.37 -18.84
C ARG A 26 1.86 -13.78 -17.44
N TYR A 27 1.95 -14.64 -16.43
CA TYR A 27 2.13 -14.28 -15.01
C TYR A 27 3.52 -14.69 -14.51
N SER A 28 4.55 -14.59 -15.37
CA SER A 28 5.95 -14.82 -15.00
C SER A 28 6.36 -13.90 -13.84
N CYS A 29 7.25 -14.41 -12.97
CA CYS A 29 7.92 -13.67 -11.89
C CYS A 29 9.45 -13.73 -12.07
N HIS A 30 9.92 -13.80 -13.33
CA HIS A 30 11.34 -14.00 -13.64
C HIS A 30 12.22 -12.89 -13.03
N ALA A 31 11.80 -11.62 -13.12
CA ALA A 31 12.56 -10.51 -12.54
C ALA A 31 12.82 -10.72 -11.04
N ALA A 32 11.84 -11.22 -10.28
CA ALA A 32 12.02 -11.51 -8.86
C ALA A 32 12.98 -12.67 -8.60
N THR A 33 13.07 -13.64 -9.49
CA THR A 33 13.99 -14.77 -9.36
C THR A 33 15.44 -14.42 -9.73
N VAL A 34 15.63 -13.44 -10.59
CA VAL A 34 16.96 -12.92 -10.95
C VAL A 34 17.51 -11.99 -9.89
N HIS A 35 16.65 -11.22 -9.20
CA HIS A 35 17.01 -10.21 -8.20
C HIS A 35 16.63 -10.65 -6.78
N THR A 36 17.03 -11.86 -6.38
CA THR A 36 16.65 -12.44 -5.08
C THR A 36 17.07 -11.58 -3.89
N GLU A 37 18.23 -10.92 -3.99
CA GLU A 37 18.80 -10.03 -2.96
C GLU A 37 17.98 -8.74 -2.74
N ALA A 38 17.17 -8.36 -3.73
CA ALA A 38 16.28 -7.21 -3.64
C ALA A 38 14.92 -7.57 -3.01
N ASN A 39 14.67 -8.83 -2.71
CA ASN A 39 13.42 -9.30 -2.13
C ASN A 39 13.55 -9.53 -0.62
N ARG A 40 12.67 -8.88 0.16
CA ARG A 40 12.57 -9.10 1.61
C ARG A 40 12.06 -10.50 1.96
N TYR A 41 11.23 -11.06 1.09
CA TYR A 41 10.59 -12.37 1.24
C TYR A 41 10.73 -13.17 -0.05
N THR A 42 11.23 -14.38 0.03
CA THR A 42 11.44 -15.26 -1.15
C THR A 42 10.16 -15.78 -1.76
N ASN A 43 9.08 -15.81 -0.99
CA ASN A 43 7.76 -16.30 -1.41
C ASN A 43 6.78 -15.19 -1.86
N VAL A 44 7.24 -13.93 -1.92
CA VAL A 44 6.44 -12.79 -2.39
C VAL A 44 7.13 -12.19 -3.61
N ALA A 45 6.70 -12.62 -4.79
CA ALA A 45 7.23 -12.18 -6.07
C ALA A 45 6.15 -11.43 -6.87
N PRO A 46 6.43 -10.21 -7.34
CA PRO A 46 5.53 -9.51 -8.27
C PRO A 46 5.54 -10.21 -9.65
N TYR A 47 4.44 -10.12 -10.39
CA TYR A 47 4.43 -10.53 -11.79
C TYR A 47 5.22 -9.55 -12.66
N ASP A 48 5.99 -10.05 -13.63
CA ASP A 48 6.83 -9.24 -14.51
C ASP A 48 6.04 -8.18 -15.27
N GLY A 49 4.80 -8.48 -15.66
CA GLY A 49 3.90 -7.54 -16.32
C GLY A 49 3.35 -6.42 -15.43
N ALA A 50 3.62 -6.46 -14.12
CA ALA A 50 3.15 -5.47 -13.14
C ALA A 50 4.30 -4.75 -12.40
N VAL A 51 5.56 -5.16 -12.62
CA VAL A 51 6.71 -4.44 -12.06
C VAL A 51 6.87 -3.07 -12.72
N LEU A 52 7.48 -2.15 -11.98
CA LEU A 52 7.73 -0.81 -12.49
C LEU A 52 8.84 -0.82 -13.55
N PRO A 53 8.72 0.01 -14.61
CA PRO A 53 9.79 0.14 -15.59
C PRO A 53 11.06 0.72 -14.97
N GLY A 54 12.24 0.17 -15.31
CA GLY A 54 13.53 0.61 -14.79
C GLY A 54 14.21 -0.43 -13.91
N PRO A 55 15.09 -0.04 -12.97
CA PRO A 55 15.76 -0.97 -12.07
C PRO A 55 14.74 -1.76 -11.22
N TYR A 56 15.00 -3.04 -11.02
CA TYR A 56 14.09 -3.92 -10.30
C TYR A 56 13.91 -3.48 -8.84
N ILE A 57 12.66 -3.46 -8.42
CA ILE A 57 12.22 -3.36 -7.03
C ILE A 57 11.00 -4.27 -6.84
N ASN A 58 10.86 -4.90 -5.68
CA ASN A 58 9.69 -5.71 -5.37
C ASN A 58 8.46 -4.82 -5.10
N ALA A 59 7.89 -4.32 -6.19
CA ALA A 59 6.73 -3.45 -6.23
C ALA A 59 5.87 -3.78 -7.47
N SER A 60 4.58 -3.55 -7.37
CA SER A 60 3.61 -3.76 -8.46
C SER A 60 2.74 -2.52 -8.63
N LEU A 61 2.60 -2.07 -9.87
CA LEU A 61 1.62 -1.05 -10.23
C LEU A 61 0.23 -1.69 -10.32
N ILE A 62 -0.71 -1.16 -9.57
CA ILE A 62 -2.12 -1.54 -9.58
C ILE A 62 -2.90 -0.36 -10.15
N PRO A 63 -3.42 -0.45 -11.38
CA PRO A 63 -4.21 0.63 -11.97
C PRO A 63 -5.55 0.82 -11.25
N PRO A 64 -6.22 1.95 -11.42
CA PRO A 64 -7.62 2.10 -11.07
C PRO A 64 -8.48 1.03 -11.75
N LEU A 65 -9.66 0.79 -11.23
CA LEU A 65 -10.62 -0.10 -11.89
C LEU A 65 -10.95 0.41 -13.30
N PRO A 66 -11.24 -0.50 -14.26
CA PRO A 66 -11.75 -0.09 -15.55
C PRO A 66 -12.96 0.84 -15.41
N ASP A 67 -13.03 1.86 -16.25
CA ASP A 67 -14.13 2.84 -16.28
C ASP A 67 -14.26 3.72 -15.01
N ALA A 68 -13.21 3.77 -14.17
CA ALA A 68 -13.18 4.72 -13.06
C ALA A 68 -13.16 6.17 -13.60
N GLU A 69 -14.17 6.95 -13.24
CA GLU A 69 -14.29 8.34 -13.70
C GLU A 69 -13.17 9.23 -13.15
N ARG A 70 -12.69 8.91 -11.97
CA ARG A 70 -11.59 9.59 -11.27
C ARG A 70 -10.79 8.57 -10.49
N GLY A 71 -9.49 8.79 -10.37
CA GLY A 71 -8.68 7.94 -9.53
C GLY A 71 -7.20 8.05 -9.86
N PHE A 72 -6.41 7.46 -9.00
CA PHE A 72 -4.97 7.34 -9.13
C PHE A 72 -4.56 5.89 -9.03
N PRO A 73 -3.51 5.47 -9.73
CA PRO A 73 -2.95 4.13 -9.54
C PRO A 73 -2.33 4.00 -8.15
N CYS A 74 -2.23 2.77 -7.67
CA CYS A 74 -1.50 2.46 -6.44
C CYS A 74 -0.27 1.63 -6.77
N ILE A 75 0.84 1.85 -6.06
CA ILE A 75 2.00 0.98 -6.10
C ILE A 75 2.04 0.21 -4.77
N ALA A 76 1.83 -1.11 -4.86
CA ALA A 76 1.99 -2.01 -3.73
C ALA A 76 3.42 -2.54 -3.69
N SER A 77 4.18 -2.27 -2.62
CA SER A 77 5.56 -2.74 -2.48
C SER A 77 5.83 -3.40 -1.12
N GLN A 78 6.87 -4.22 -1.09
CA GLN A 78 7.49 -4.56 0.20
C GLN A 78 8.07 -3.31 0.87
N ALA A 79 8.33 -3.37 2.19
CA ALA A 79 9.19 -2.40 2.84
C ALA A 79 10.59 -2.43 2.19
N PRO A 80 11.13 -1.30 1.73
CA PRO A 80 12.41 -1.30 1.04
C PRO A 80 13.52 -1.82 1.95
N LEU A 81 14.46 -2.56 1.39
CA LEU A 81 15.69 -3.00 2.05
C LEU A 81 16.73 -1.89 1.97
N PRO A 82 17.70 -1.79 2.91
CA PRO A 82 18.78 -0.82 2.82
C PRO A 82 19.52 -0.85 1.48
N SER A 83 19.73 -2.03 0.91
CA SER A 83 20.34 -2.22 -0.42
C SER A 83 19.51 -1.66 -1.57
N THR A 84 18.19 -1.53 -1.39
CA THR A 84 17.26 -1.08 -2.44
C THR A 84 16.82 0.39 -2.30
N TYR A 85 17.29 1.13 -1.28
CA TYR A 85 16.88 2.53 -1.08
C TYR A 85 17.16 3.43 -2.29
N PRO A 86 18.31 3.36 -2.98
CA PRO A 86 18.53 4.19 -4.15
C PRO A 86 17.48 3.95 -5.24
N THR A 87 17.16 2.69 -5.51
CA THR A 87 16.12 2.28 -6.47
C THR A 87 14.73 2.71 -6.01
N PHE A 88 14.44 2.60 -4.72
CA PHE A 88 13.16 3.04 -4.14
C PHE A 88 12.95 4.54 -4.36
N PHE A 89 13.94 5.38 -4.04
CA PHE A 89 13.84 6.82 -4.24
C PHE A 89 13.78 7.20 -5.73
N GLU A 90 14.51 6.48 -6.59
CA GLU A 90 14.40 6.63 -8.03
C GLU A 90 12.97 6.47 -8.52
N HIS A 91 12.33 5.37 -8.10
CA HIS A 91 10.94 5.11 -8.49
C HIS A 91 9.95 6.12 -7.89
N ILE A 92 10.10 6.53 -6.62
CA ILE A 92 9.26 7.57 -6.03
C ILE A 92 9.30 8.85 -6.89
N CYS A 93 10.50 9.27 -7.30
CA CYS A 93 10.69 10.48 -8.09
C CYS A 93 10.20 10.32 -9.54
N THR A 94 10.52 9.21 -10.22
CA THR A 94 10.13 8.98 -11.62
C THR A 94 8.63 8.76 -11.77
N GLN A 95 7.98 8.10 -10.81
CA GLN A 95 6.54 7.94 -10.74
C GLN A 95 5.83 9.21 -10.24
N LYS A 96 6.58 10.21 -9.75
CA LYS A 96 6.06 11.45 -9.15
C LYS A 96 5.08 11.17 -8.01
N SER A 97 5.34 10.13 -7.22
CA SER A 97 4.47 9.76 -6.10
C SER A 97 4.48 10.84 -5.03
N ARG A 98 3.32 11.36 -4.66
CA ARG A 98 3.17 12.43 -3.65
C ARG A 98 3.06 11.89 -2.22
N VAL A 99 2.61 10.66 -2.09
CA VAL A 99 2.39 9.99 -0.81
C VAL A 99 3.08 8.64 -0.76
N ILE A 100 3.71 8.35 0.38
CA ILE A 100 4.18 7.02 0.79
C ILE A 100 3.39 6.65 2.04
N LEU A 101 2.52 5.65 1.96
CA LEU A 101 1.85 5.08 3.12
C LEU A 101 2.63 3.86 3.61
N ASN A 102 3.24 3.97 4.79
CA ASN A 102 3.89 2.87 5.50
C ASN A 102 2.95 2.34 6.60
N LEU A 103 2.55 1.08 6.50
CA LEU A 103 1.57 0.41 7.36
C LEU A 103 2.20 -0.54 8.39
N THR A 104 3.48 -0.38 8.68
CA THR A 104 4.16 -1.31 9.61
C THR A 104 5.19 -0.57 10.45
N PRO A 105 5.34 -0.93 11.74
CA PRO A 105 6.48 -0.49 12.53
C PRO A 105 7.79 -1.07 11.97
N LEU A 106 8.92 -0.59 12.45
CA LEU A 106 10.23 -1.13 12.09
C LEU A 106 10.39 -2.57 12.57
N GLU A 107 9.86 -2.86 13.76
CA GLU A 107 9.94 -4.17 14.39
C GLU A 107 8.59 -4.59 14.97
N GLU A 108 8.23 -5.87 14.85
CA GLU A 108 7.09 -6.52 15.50
C GLU A 108 7.57 -7.84 16.14
N ARG A 109 7.40 -7.99 17.45
CA ARG A 109 7.76 -9.22 18.22
C ARG A 109 9.22 -9.65 17.99
N GLY A 110 10.16 -8.72 17.98
CA GLY A 110 11.58 -9.01 17.76
C GLY A 110 11.96 -9.32 16.31
N ILE A 111 11.04 -9.16 15.36
CA ILE A 111 11.28 -9.41 13.94
C ILE A 111 11.25 -8.08 13.18
N THR A 112 12.34 -7.77 12.47
CA THR A 112 12.40 -6.60 11.58
C THR A 112 11.36 -6.72 10.47
N LYS A 113 10.43 -5.76 10.40
CA LYS A 113 9.36 -5.68 9.41
C LYS A 113 9.63 -4.63 8.35
N SER A 114 10.33 -3.57 8.71
CA SER A 114 10.72 -2.47 7.81
C SER A 114 12.05 -1.89 8.28
N ASP A 115 12.84 -1.39 7.37
CA ASP A 115 14.02 -0.60 7.68
C ASP A 115 13.71 0.88 7.50
N ARG A 116 14.46 1.73 8.20
CA ARG A 116 14.21 3.16 8.22
C ARG A 116 14.93 3.86 7.07
N TYR A 117 14.16 4.36 6.12
CA TYR A 117 14.64 5.08 4.93
C TYR A 117 14.43 6.60 5.00
N TRP A 118 14.22 7.17 6.18
CA TRP A 118 14.05 8.62 6.43
C TRP A 118 15.00 9.10 7.52
N PRO A 119 15.36 10.41 7.58
CA PRO A 119 16.23 10.97 8.63
C PRO A 119 15.61 10.84 10.04
N TRP A 120 16.44 10.97 11.07
CA TRP A 120 16.00 11.00 12.46
C TRP A 120 15.35 12.34 12.82
N ASP A 121 15.90 13.42 12.32
CA ASP A 121 15.52 14.78 12.62
C ASP A 121 15.65 15.67 11.37
N THR A 122 15.29 16.94 11.53
CA THR A 122 15.35 17.94 10.48
C THR A 122 16.73 18.57 10.31
N ALA A 123 17.69 18.27 11.21
CA ALA A 123 19.01 18.92 11.21
C ALA A 123 19.95 18.33 10.17
N SER A 124 19.83 17.02 9.90
CA SER A 124 20.77 16.34 9.01
C SER A 124 20.03 15.45 8.00
N PRO A 125 20.28 15.59 6.69
CA PRO A 125 19.72 14.69 5.69
C PRO A 125 20.34 13.29 5.81
N LEU A 126 19.55 12.29 5.43
CA LEU A 126 20.04 10.93 5.23
C LEU A 126 20.66 10.82 3.84
N LEU A 127 21.96 10.48 3.78
CA LEU A 127 22.70 10.33 2.51
C LEU A 127 22.77 8.85 2.14
N ILE A 128 22.32 8.49 0.93
CA ILE A 128 22.28 7.10 0.43
C ILE A 128 22.67 7.09 -1.05
N GLY A 129 23.91 6.69 -1.34
CA GLY A 129 24.44 6.76 -2.69
C GLY A 129 24.35 8.20 -3.24
N PRO A 130 23.71 8.43 -4.40
CA PRO A 130 23.55 9.78 -4.96
C PRO A 130 22.42 10.59 -4.30
N TRP A 131 21.63 9.97 -3.40
CA TRP A 131 20.45 10.57 -2.83
C TRP A 131 20.71 11.28 -1.51
N SER A 132 20.09 12.44 -1.37
CA SER A 132 19.94 13.17 -0.11
C SER A 132 18.45 13.21 0.22
N VAL A 133 18.09 12.67 1.36
CA VAL A 133 16.72 12.68 1.89
C VAL A 133 16.68 13.65 3.05
N ALA A 134 16.03 14.79 2.88
CA ALA A 134 15.84 15.77 3.96
C ALA A 134 14.44 15.59 4.59
N LEU A 135 14.39 15.69 5.90
CA LEU A 135 13.13 15.74 6.67
C LEU A 135 12.78 17.20 6.92
N LEU A 136 11.69 17.67 6.33
CA LEU A 136 11.27 19.08 6.41
C LEU A 136 10.40 19.35 7.64
N SER A 137 9.47 18.43 7.95
CA SER A 137 8.64 18.48 9.18
C SER A 137 8.22 17.09 9.63
N ILE A 138 7.87 17.00 10.90
CA ILE A 138 7.19 15.86 11.52
C ILE A 138 5.93 16.42 12.19
N GLU A 139 4.80 15.84 11.88
CA GLU A 139 3.49 16.26 12.38
C GLU A 139 2.74 15.04 12.93
N SER A 140 1.96 15.20 13.98
CA SER A 140 0.95 14.24 14.37
C SER A 140 -0.22 14.26 13.38
N ALA A 141 -1.07 13.24 13.42
CA ALA A 141 -2.27 13.20 12.57
C ALA A 141 -3.21 14.40 12.85
N SER A 142 -3.36 14.80 14.11
CA SER A 142 -4.21 15.94 14.51
C SER A 142 -3.68 17.29 14.02
N GLU A 143 -2.38 17.45 13.91
CA GLU A 143 -1.75 18.66 13.34
C GLU A 143 -1.86 18.69 11.82
N ALA A 144 -1.63 17.54 11.17
CA ALA A 144 -1.61 17.44 9.70
C ALA A 144 -3.01 17.47 9.07
N PHE A 145 -4.04 16.95 9.78
CA PHE A 145 -5.40 16.75 9.24
C PHE A 145 -6.49 17.25 10.20
N PRO A 146 -6.45 18.51 10.67
CA PRO A 146 -7.40 19.01 11.67
C PRO A 146 -8.85 18.89 11.19
N GLY A 147 -9.75 18.44 12.08
CA GLY A 147 -11.18 18.33 11.79
C GLY A 147 -11.61 17.14 10.94
N THR A 148 -10.72 16.18 10.66
CA THR A 148 -10.96 15.00 9.84
C THR A 148 -10.94 13.71 10.68
N LYS A 149 -11.42 12.58 10.12
CA LYS A 149 -11.26 11.25 10.75
C LYS A 149 -9.78 10.88 10.88
N ALA A 150 -8.95 11.31 9.94
CA ALA A 150 -7.51 11.11 10.00
C ALA A 150 -6.87 11.73 11.26
N ALA A 151 -7.37 12.85 11.74
CA ALA A 151 -6.89 13.53 12.95
C ALA A 151 -6.94 12.64 14.20
N ALA A 152 -7.86 11.70 14.25
CA ALA A 152 -8.03 10.77 15.38
C ALA A 152 -7.03 9.60 15.37
N LEU A 153 -6.19 9.46 14.34
CA LEU A 153 -5.21 8.38 14.21
C LEU A 153 -3.98 8.64 15.12
N GLY A 154 -4.11 8.36 16.39
CA GLY A 154 -3.05 8.63 17.38
C GLY A 154 -1.70 7.91 17.14
N LYS A 155 -1.67 6.95 16.23
CA LYS A 155 -0.46 6.20 15.83
C LYS A 155 -0.04 6.48 14.37
N LEU A 156 -0.51 7.57 13.77
CA LEU A 156 -0.07 8.10 12.48
C LEU A 156 0.92 9.24 12.70
N CYS A 157 2.11 9.07 12.14
CA CYS A 157 3.13 10.10 12.04
C CYS A 157 3.22 10.57 10.59
N VAL A 158 3.13 11.87 10.37
CA VAL A 158 3.22 12.49 9.03
C VAL A 158 4.59 13.14 8.89
N ARG A 159 5.36 12.76 7.89
CA ARG A 159 6.67 13.35 7.59
C ARG A 159 6.65 13.99 6.21
N ARG A 160 7.07 15.24 6.12
CA ARG A 160 7.33 15.90 4.85
C ARG A 160 8.80 15.67 4.50
N LEU A 161 9.03 14.98 3.40
CA LEU A 161 10.39 14.63 2.95
C LEU A 161 10.70 15.34 1.64
N GLN A 162 11.98 15.73 1.46
CA GLN A 162 12.52 16.17 0.20
C GLN A 162 13.57 15.16 -0.26
N LEU A 163 13.29 14.49 -1.38
CA LEU A 163 14.24 13.63 -2.04
C LEU A 163 15.01 14.46 -3.06
N SER A 164 16.35 14.37 -3.07
CA SER A 164 17.16 15.10 -4.04
C SER A 164 18.41 14.32 -4.45
N ARG A 165 18.83 14.53 -5.70
CA ARG A 165 20.12 14.14 -6.26
C ARG A 165 20.47 15.13 -7.38
N PRO A 166 21.69 15.12 -7.94
CA PRO A 166 22.01 16.01 -9.07
C PRO A 166 21.00 15.91 -10.20
N GLY A 167 20.39 17.04 -10.56
CA GLY A 167 19.38 17.16 -11.61
C GLY A 167 17.96 16.69 -11.26
N MET A 168 17.70 16.24 -10.01
CA MET A 168 16.38 15.77 -9.58
C MET A 168 16.06 16.21 -8.15
N SER A 169 14.86 16.71 -7.95
CA SER A 169 14.33 17.07 -6.62
C SER A 169 12.82 16.80 -6.59
N HIS A 170 12.34 16.11 -5.54
CA HIS A 170 10.95 15.70 -5.41
C HIS A 170 10.47 15.72 -3.97
N PRO A 171 9.41 16.48 -3.64
CA PRO A 171 8.77 16.43 -2.34
C PRO A 171 7.85 15.23 -2.24
N VAL A 172 7.86 14.55 -1.10
CA VAL A 172 6.95 13.44 -0.83
C VAL A 172 6.51 13.44 0.62
N THR A 173 5.25 13.10 0.88
CA THR A 173 4.72 12.95 2.23
C THR A 173 4.71 11.49 2.61
N GLN A 174 5.39 11.15 3.70
CA GLN A 174 5.29 9.83 4.32
C GLN A 174 4.20 9.84 5.40
N LEU A 175 3.21 9.00 5.23
CA LEU A 175 2.20 8.64 6.22
C LEU A 175 2.66 7.32 6.87
N HIS A 176 3.14 7.38 8.11
CA HIS A 176 3.64 6.19 8.81
C HIS A 176 2.68 5.81 9.93
N PHE A 177 1.86 4.79 9.69
CA PHE A 177 0.88 4.28 10.61
C PHE A 177 1.35 2.97 11.26
N VAL A 178 1.57 3.02 12.56
CA VAL A 178 2.00 1.85 13.38
C VAL A 178 0.88 1.28 14.24
N GLY A 179 -0.36 1.70 13.97
CA GLY A 179 -1.54 1.31 14.75
C GLY A 179 -2.23 0.03 14.28
N TRP A 180 -1.77 -0.60 13.20
CA TRP A 180 -2.36 -1.86 12.73
C TRP A 180 -2.00 -3.00 13.67
N PRO A 181 -2.99 -3.68 14.30
CA PRO A 181 -2.71 -4.77 15.22
C PRO A 181 -1.98 -5.93 14.55
N ASP A 182 -1.07 -6.56 15.28
CA ASP A 182 -0.40 -7.77 14.79
C ASP A 182 -1.40 -8.93 14.75
N HIS A 183 -1.52 -9.58 13.60
CA HIS A 183 -2.51 -10.62 13.29
C HIS A 183 -3.99 -10.22 13.48
N GLY A 184 -4.25 -8.92 13.65
CA GLY A 184 -5.59 -8.36 13.79
C GLY A 184 -6.06 -7.60 12.55
N ASP A 185 -7.29 -7.16 12.61
CA ASP A 185 -7.94 -6.23 11.71
C ASP A 185 -7.85 -4.81 12.27
N LEU A 186 -7.98 -3.85 11.38
CA LEU A 186 -8.12 -2.45 11.74
C LEU A 186 -9.60 -2.14 11.92
N ASP A 187 -9.94 -1.40 12.96
CA ASP A 187 -11.30 -0.92 13.14
C ASP A 187 -11.69 0.05 12.00
N VAL A 188 -12.99 0.10 11.72
CA VAL A 188 -13.54 0.84 10.58
C VAL A 188 -13.19 2.34 10.63
N GLN A 189 -13.22 2.96 11.82
CA GLN A 189 -12.94 4.40 11.96
C GLN A 189 -11.48 4.70 11.64
N SER A 190 -10.57 3.92 12.21
CA SER A 190 -9.14 4.03 11.89
C SER A 190 -8.86 3.78 10.41
N PHE A 191 -9.58 2.82 9.82
CA PHE A 191 -9.42 2.52 8.40
C PHE A 191 -9.89 3.69 7.53
N CYS A 192 -11.10 4.22 7.77
CA CYS A 192 -11.60 5.40 7.07
C CYS A 192 -10.66 6.60 7.23
N GLY A 193 -10.12 6.81 8.43
CA GLY A 193 -9.12 7.87 8.66
C GLY A 193 -7.85 7.70 7.84
N LEU A 194 -7.35 6.46 7.65
CA LEU A 194 -6.20 6.20 6.77
C LEU A 194 -6.51 6.53 5.30
N LEU A 195 -7.68 6.15 4.81
CA LEU A 195 -8.09 6.46 3.43
C LEU A 195 -8.18 7.99 3.24
N GLU A 196 -8.78 8.69 4.20
CA GLU A 196 -8.89 10.15 4.19
C GLU A 196 -7.52 10.84 4.20
N ALA A 197 -6.56 10.36 5.02
CA ALA A 197 -5.20 10.86 5.04
C ALA A 197 -4.49 10.69 3.68
N VAL A 198 -4.67 9.54 3.01
CA VAL A 198 -4.11 9.30 1.67
C VAL A 198 -4.72 10.27 0.67
N HIS A 199 -6.04 10.42 0.65
CA HIS A 199 -6.72 11.34 -0.26
C HIS A 199 -6.34 12.80 -0.02
N ALA A 200 -6.20 13.22 1.25
CA ALA A 200 -5.79 14.58 1.59
C ALA A 200 -4.39 14.93 1.05
N VAL A 201 -3.43 13.98 1.09
CA VAL A 201 -2.10 14.18 0.54
C VAL A 201 -2.07 14.03 -0.98
N GLN A 202 -2.81 13.06 -1.52
CA GLN A 202 -2.87 12.79 -2.96
C GLN A 202 -3.55 13.93 -3.71
N GLY A 203 -4.60 14.50 -3.15
CA GLY A 203 -5.42 15.52 -3.80
C GLY A 203 -5.99 15.01 -5.12
N GLU A 204 -6.03 15.86 -6.12
CA GLU A 204 -6.50 15.52 -7.47
C GLU A 204 -5.40 14.95 -8.38
N SER A 205 -4.24 14.59 -7.82
CA SER A 205 -3.12 14.08 -8.59
C SER A 205 -3.41 12.68 -9.14
N ALA A 206 -3.22 12.50 -10.44
CA ALA A 206 -3.30 11.19 -11.09
C ALA A 206 -2.02 10.33 -10.95
N THR A 207 -1.00 10.82 -10.22
CA THR A 207 0.24 10.06 -9.98
C THR A 207 0.02 8.94 -8.96
N PRO A 208 0.83 7.85 -8.99
CA PRO A 208 0.60 6.72 -8.11
C PRO A 208 0.80 7.07 -6.63
N ALA A 209 -0.11 6.58 -5.77
CA ALA A 209 0.10 6.50 -4.33
C ALA A 209 0.98 5.27 -4.02
N TRP A 210 2.08 5.46 -3.29
CA TRP A 210 2.97 4.37 -2.89
C TRP A 210 2.55 3.81 -1.54
N ILE A 211 2.20 2.51 -1.49
CA ILE A 211 1.67 1.88 -0.29
C ILE A 211 2.47 0.62 0.02
N HIS A 212 3.07 0.57 1.21
CA HIS A 212 3.82 -0.60 1.65
C HIS A 212 3.51 -0.99 3.10
N CYS A 213 3.70 -2.25 3.38
CA CYS A 213 3.81 -2.78 4.74
C CYS A 213 5.15 -3.52 4.87
N SER A 214 5.20 -4.73 5.39
CA SER A 214 6.42 -5.54 5.38
C SER A 214 6.59 -6.25 4.03
N ALA A 215 5.66 -7.13 3.66
CA ALA A 215 5.68 -7.88 2.40
C ALA A 215 4.99 -7.15 1.23
N GLY A 216 4.18 -6.13 1.52
CA GLY A 216 3.44 -5.36 0.52
C GLY A 216 2.27 -6.10 -0.11
N ILE A 217 1.64 -7.01 0.63
CA ILE A 217 0.48 -7.79 0.16
C ILE A 217 -0.69 -7.78 1.13
N GLY A 218 -0.49 -7.99 2.44
CA GLY A 218 -1.58 -8.05 3.42
C GLY A 218 -2.20 -6.66 3.69
N ARG A 219 -1.67 -5.93 4.67
CA ARG A 219 -2.13 -4.57 5.06
C ARG A 219 -2.20 -3.63 3.85
N SER A 220 -1.19 -3.67 2.97
CA SER A 220 -1.17 -2.87 1.73
C SER A 220 -2.31 -3.21 0.79
N GLY A 221 -2.54 -4.50 0.52
CA GLY A 221 -3.65 -4.94 -0.33
C GLY A 221 -5.01 -4.54 0.24
N THR A 222 -5.18 -4.65 1.56
CA THR A 222 -6.43 -4.28 2.25
C THR A 222 -6.75 -2.79 2.06
N VAL A 223 -5.76 -1.90 2.24
CA VAL A 223 -5.95 -0.45 2.03
C VAL A 223 -6.17 -0.12 0.56
N ILE A 224 -5.38 -0.70 -0.35
CA ILE A 224 -5.51 -0.43 -1.79
C ILE A 224 -6.89 -0.85 -2.28
N GLY A 225 -7.42 -2.01 -1.85
CA GLY A 225 -8.76 -2.44 -2.21
C GLY A 225 -9.84 -1.43 -1.83
N ALA A 226 -9.77 -0.87 -0.62
CA ALA A 226 -10.71 0.15 -0.18
C ALA A 226 -10.55 1.49 -0.94
N LEU A 227 -9.31 1.90 -1.27
CA LEU A 227 -9.06 3.07 -2.12
C LEU A 227 -9.65 2.88 -3.51
N LEU A 228 -9.48 1.71 -4.14
CA LEU A 228 -10.05 1.39 -5.44
C LEU A 228 -11.59 1.50 -5.43
N ALA A 229 -12.25 1.04 -4.36
CA ALA A 229 -13.69 1.18 -4.23
C ALA A 229 -14.14 2.64 -4.11
N GLN A 230 -13.43 3.47 -3.33
CA GLN A 230 -13.75 4.90 -3.20
C GLN A 230 -13.60 5.66 -4.52
N MET A 231 -12.69 5.23 -5.40
CA MET A 231 -12.50 5.84 -6.71
C MET A 231 -13.60 5.50 -7.72
N GLN A 232 -14.44 4.51 -7.42
CA GLN A 232 -15.56 4.10 -8.28
C GLN A 232 -16.80 3.70 -7.46
N PRO A 233 -17.40 4.63 -6.72
CA PRO A 233 -18.48 4.32 -5.81
C PRO A 233 -19.72 3.78 -6.52
N SER A 234 -20.04 4.25 -7.72
CA SER A 234 -21.22 3.82 -8.49
C SER A 234 -21.21 2.33 -8.82
N LEU A 235 -20.07 1.71 -9.01
CA LEU A 235 -19.95 0.28 -9.31
C LEU A 235 -20.13 -0.57 -8.05
N PHE A 236 -19.59 -0.11 -6.91
CA PHE A 236 -19.52 -0.92 -5.70
C PHE A 236 -20.74 -0.81 -4.80
N PHE A 237 -21.45 0.32 -4.85
CA PHE A 237 -22.58 0.54 -3.92
C PHE A 237 -23.92 0.07 -4.46
N ALA A 238 -23.96 -0.41 -5.70
CA ALA A 238 -25.23 -0.80 -6.36
C ALA A 238 -25.55 -2.30 -6.27
N GLN A 239 -24.57 -3.19 -6.08
CA GLN A 239 -24.79 -4.64 -6.19
C GLN A 239 -23.91 -5.48 -5.25
N GLY A 240 -24.48 -6.58 -4.73
CA GLY A 240 -23.77 -7.57 -3.93
C GLY A 240 -23.53 -7.16 -2.47
N THR A 241 -23.06 -8.11 -1.68
CA THR A 241 -22.65 -7.89 -0.28
C THR A 241 -21.28 -7.22 -0.23
N ALA A 242 -20.97 -6.53 0.86
CA ALA A 242 -19.67 -5.93 1.07
C ALA A 242 -18.52 -6.96 1.01
N LEU A 243 -18.77 -8.21 1.40
CA LEU A 243 -17.77 -9.28 1.32
C LEU A 243 -17.53 -9.72 -0.14
N GLU A 244 -18.57 -9.80 -0.96
CA GLU A 244 -18.42 -10.07 -2.41
C GLU A 244 -17.64 -8.96 -3.10
N GLN A 245 -17.92 -7.71 -2.77
CA GLN A 245 -17.20 -6.54 -3.27
C GLN A 245 -15.72 -6.58 -2.87
N ALA A 246 -15.41 -6.85 -1.60
CA ALA A 246 -14.05 -7.00 -1.09
C ALA A 246 -13.32 -8.16 -1.79
N THR A 247 -14.02 -9.27 -2.04
CA THR A 247 -13.48 -10.44 -2.78
C THR A 247 -13.17 -10.07 -4.23
N TYR A 248 -14.06 -9.34 -4.91
CA TYR A 248 -13.83 -8.87 -6.27
C TYR A 248 -12.60 -7.96 -6.37
N LEU A 249 -12.48 -6.97 -5.47
CA LEU A 249 -11.32 -6.08 -5.40
C LEU A 249 -10.03 -6.85 -5.16
N THR A 250 -10.07 -7.84 -4.28
CA THR A 250 -8.93 -8.72 -4.03
C THR A 250 -8.54 -9.51 -5.28
N ALA A 251 -9.52 -10.07 -5.98
CA ALA A 251 -9.30 -10.79 -7.25
C ALA A 251 -8.71 -9.87 -8.33
N TYR A 252 -9.17 -8.62 -8.39
CA TYR A 252 -8.64 -7.60 -9.29
C TYR A 252 -7.17 -7.29 -8.98
N MET A 253 -6.86 -6.93 -7.74
CA MET A 253 -5.48 -6.61 -7.32
C MET A 253 -4.51 -7.77 -7.53
N ARG A 254 -4.96 -9.01 -7.33
CA ARG A 254 -4.15 -10.22 -7.53
C ARG A 254 -3.76 -10.50 -8.98
N LYS A 255 -4.33 -9.77 -9.96
CA LYS A 255 -3.84 -9.77 -11.36
C LYS A 255 -2.49 -9.08 -11.49
N PHE A 256 -2.16 -8.19 -10.55
CA PHE A 256 -0.96 -7.36 -10.55
C PHE A 256 -0.01 -7.73 -9.40
N ARG A 257 -0.57 -7.94 -8.19
CA ARG A 257 0.18 -8.28 -6.98
C ARG A 257 -0.39 -9.56 -6.36
N PRO A 258 0.23 -10.73 -6.63
CA PRO A 258 -0.27 -12.01 -6.10
C PRO A 258 -0.25 -12.01 -4.58
N GLY A 259 -1.23 -12.69 -3.98
CA GLY A 259 -1.37 -12.78 -2.54
C GLY A 259 -1.88 -11.51 -1.83
N SER A 260 -2.31 -10.48 -2.58
CA SER A 260 -2.94 -9.29 -1.98
C SER A 260 -4.13 -9.70 -1.12
N VAL A 261 -4.23 -9.11 0.09
CA VAL A 261 -5.12 -9.52 1.19
C VAL A 261 -4.84 -10.96 1.63
N GLN A 262 -4.08 -11.08 2.73
CA GLN A 262 -3.50 -12.37 3.14
C GLN A 262 -4.38 -13.18 4.09
N THR A 263 -5.23 -12.51 4.90
CA THR A 263 -5.98 -13.19 5.97
C THR A 263 -7.48 -12.94 5.82
N PRO A 264 -8.32 -13.90 6.32
CA PRO A 264 -9.77 -13.70 6.36
C PRO A 264 -10.18 -12.44 7.12
N THR A 265 -9.48 -12.11 8.23
CA THR A 265 -9.76 -10.91 9.01
C THR A 265 -9.48 -9.63 8.22
N GLN A 266 -8.43 -9.58 7.40
CA GLN A 266 -8.16 -8.46 6.50
C GLN A 266 -9.26 -8.29 5.46
N LEU A 267 -9.76 -9.39 4.89
CA LEU A 267 -10.87 -9.35 3.93
C LEU A 267 -12.17 -8.87 4.59
N VAL A 268 -12.47 -9.32 5.81
CA VAL A 268 -13.62 -8.86 6.61
C VAL A 268 -13.47 -7.39 6.99
N SER A 269 -12.28 -6.95 7.41
CA SER A 269 -12.02 -5.53 7.73
C SER A 269 -12.24 -4.63 6.52
N MET A 270 -11.76 -5.03 5.34
CA MET A 270 -12.05 -4.31 4.09
C MET A 270 -13.54 -4.27 3.81
N ALA A 271 -14.24 -5.40 3.90
CA ALA A 271 -15.70 -5.46 3.68
C ALA A 271 -16.48 -4.56 4.64
N ALA A 272 -16.14 -4.57 5.93
CA ALA A 272 -16.76 -3.71 6.93
C ALA A 272 -16.54 -2.21 6.61
N THR A 273 -15.33 -1.86 6.14
CA THR A 273 -15.02 -0.49 5.72
C THR A 273 -15.83 -0.10 4.48
N LEU A 274 -15.97 -0.99 3.49
CA LEU A 274 -16.80 -0.74 2.30
C LEU A 274 -18.26 -0.51 2.70
N ALA A 275 -18.81 -1.31 3.60
CA ALA A 275 -20.18 -1.14 4.10
C ALA A 275 -20.39 0.23 4.79
N ALA A 276 -19.40 0.68 5.57
CA ALA A 276 -19.44 1.99 6.22
C ALA A 276 -19.36 3.15 5.21
N LEU A 277 -18.49 3.03 4.21
CA LEU A 277 -18.39 4.03 3.13
C LEU A 277 -19.69 4.16 2.33
N CYS A 278 -20.43 3.04 2.11
CA CYS A 278 -21.75 3.05 1.48
C CYS A 278 -22.81 3.78 2.32
N SER A 279 -22.70 3.68 3.64
CA SER A 279 -23.68 4.26 4.58
C SER A 279 -23.44 5.72 4.89
N GLY A 280 -22.37 6.33 4.33
CA GLY A 280 -22.01 7.72 4.57
C GLY A 280 -21.42 7.99 5.96
N VAL A 281 -20.95 6.94 6.64
CA VAL A 281 -20.35 7.01 7.99
C VAL A 281 -18.87 7.37 7.94
#